data_9d086e6a81721007802556561e5c6eb3
#
_entry.id   9d086e6a81721007802556561e5c6eb3
#
_cell.length_a   1.000
_cell.length_b   1.000
_cell.length_c   1.000
_cell.angle_alpha   90.00
_cell.angle_beta   90.00
_cell.angle_gamma   90.00
#
_symmetry.space_group_name_H-M   'P 1'
#
loop_
_entity.id
_entity.type
_entity.pdbx_description
1 polymer ?
#
loop_
_entity_poly.entity_id
_entity_poly.type
_entity_poly.pdbx_seq_one_letter_code
_entity_poly.pdbx_strand_id
1 'polypeptide(L)'
;MIINHNLNAMNAHRNMGINTGNSGKAMEKLSSGLRINRAGDDAAGLAISEKMRGQIRGLNQASRNSQDGISLIQTAEGALNETHSILQRMRELSVQAANDTNVTVDRDAIQKELTSLTSEIDRIATTTQFNEKNLLNGDLGTTGAKLQIGANADTALTLEVKIAKMDSTALTITATNVKVGTNADATTSITNINNAIKKYQLKDQVLVHTKID
;
A
#
# COMPACT_ATOMS: atom_id res chain seq x y z
N MET A 1 -20.29 -82.83 -8.42
CA MET A 1 -19.41 -81.77 -7.97
C MET A 1 -19.06 -80.91 -9.18
N ILE A 2 -19.57 -79.68 -9.28
CA ILE A 2 -19.31 -78.79 -10.41
C ILE A 2 -18.06 -77.97 -10.01
N ILE A 3 -16.89 -78.37 -10.50
CA ILE A 3 -15.60 -77.80 -10.10
C ILE A 3 -15.22 -76.62 -11.01
N ASN A 4 -15.71 -76.55 -12.28
CA ASN A 4 -15.25 -75.58 -13.24
C ASN A 4 -16.20 -74.40 -13.51
N HIS A 5 -17.46 -74.39 -13.04
CA HIS A 5 -18.44 -73.35 -13.30
C HIS A 5 -19.35 -73.08 -12.12
N ASN A 6 -18.77 -72.67 -10.97
CA ASN A 6 -19.60 -72.27 -9.82
C ASN A 6 -20.05 -70.81 -10.00
N LEU A 7 -21.21 -70.68 -10.69
CA LEU A 7 -21.80 -69.34 -10.95
C LEU A 7 -22.12 -68.52 -9.69
N ASN A 8 -22.49 -69.20 -8.60
CA ASN A 8 -22.77 -68.57 -7.32
C ASN A 8 -21.50 -67.95 -6.69
N ALA A 9 -20.38 -68.76 -6.73
CA ALA A 9 -19.10 -68.23 -6.23
C ALA A 9 -18.57 -67.05 -7.08
N MET A 10 -18.73 -67.11 -8.40
CA MET A 10 -18.37 -65.99 -9.31
C MET A 10 -19.20 -64.75 -9.05
N ASN A 11 -20.52 -64.88 -8.81
CA ASN A 11 -21.38 -63.76 -8.46
C ASN A 11 -21.02 -63.19 -7.09
N ALA A 12 -20.76 -64.05 -6.09
CA ALA A 12 -20.33 -63.59 -4.78
C ALA A 12 -19.00 -62.82 -4.85
N HIS A 13 -18.02 -63.33 -5.61
CA HIS A 13 -16.74 -62.64 -5.84
C HIS A 13 -16.90 -61.28 -6.54
N ARG A 14 -17.77 -61.22 -7.57
CA ARG A 14 -18.10 -59.97 -8.25
C ARG A 14 -18.72 -58.96 -7.29
N ASN A 15 -19.72 -59.37 -6.50
CA ASN A 15 -20.37 -58.50 -5.55
C ASN A 15 -19.40 -58.03 -4.43
N MET A 16 -18.48 -58.87 -4.01
CA MET A 16 -17.43 -58.49 -3.07
C MET A 16 -16.51 -57.44 -3.66
N GLY A 17 -16.10 -57.57 -4.93
CA GLY A 17 -15.30 -56.54 -5.62
C GLY A 17 -16.01 -55.18 -5.72
N ILE A 18 -17.32 -55.19 -6.06
CA ILE A 18 -18.14 -53.98 -6.11
C ILE A 18 -18.25 -53.34 -4.73
N ASN A 19 -18.52 -54.14 -3.68
CA ASN A 19 -18.65 -53.63 -2.31
C ASN A 19 -17.33 -53.06 -1.77
N THR A 20 -16.20 -53.70 -2.06
CA THR A 20 -14.87 -53.21 -1.68
C THR A 20 -14.58 -51.88 -2.38
N GLY A 21 -14.91 -51.76 -3.65
CA GLY A 21 -14.77 -50.49 -4.40
C GLY A 21 -15.65 -49.36 -3.85
N ASN A 22 -16.91 -49.66 -3.51
CA ASN A 22 -17.82 -48.69 -2.92
C ASN A 22 -17.40 -48.28 -1.50
N SER A 23 -16.93 -49.22 -0.70
CA SER A 23 -16.38 -48.96 0.64
C SER A 23 -15.12 -48.08 0.56
N GLY A 24 -14.23 -48.37 -0.41
CA GLY A 24 -13.04 -47.53 -0.67
C GLY A 24 -13.39 -46.07 -1.02
N LYS A 25 -14.38 -45.90 -1.90
CA LYS A 25 -14.88 -44.56 -2.24
C LYS A 25 -15.52 -43.82 -1.07
N ALA A 26 -16.29 -44.54 -0.24
CA ALA A 26 -16.89 -43.97 0.96
C ALA A 26 -15.82 -43.56 1.99
N MET A 27 -14.80 -44.37 2.20
CA MET A 27 -13.66 -44.06 3.08
C MET A 27 -12.84 -42.87 2.54
N GLU A 28 -12.63 -42.76 1.23
CA GLU A 28 -11.96 -41.64 0.60
C GLU A 28 -12.71 -40.34 0.88
N LYS A 29 -14.04 -40.33 0.71
CA LYS A 29 -14.89 -39.14 0.99
C LYS A 29 -14.92 -38.80 2.49
N LEU A 30 -14.95 -39.79 3.34
CA LEU A 30 -14.93 -39.60 4.79
C LEU A 30 -13.60 -39.01 5.26
N SER A 31 -12.49 -39.54 4.75
CA SER A 31 -11.14 -39.09 5.09
C SER A 31 -10.84 -37.68 4.59
N SER A 32 -11.29 -37.35 3.37
CA SER A 32 -11.09 -36.01 2.80
C SER A 32 -12.07 -34.94 3.34
N GLY A 33 -13.23 -35.37 3.86
CA GLY A 33 -14.34 -34.49 4.24
C GLY A 33 -15.03 -33.84 3.05
N LEU A 34 -14.71 -34.24 1.81
CA LEU A 34 -15.23 -33.64 0.58
C LEU A 34 -16.15 -34.64 -0.15
N ARG A 35 -17.26 -34.12 -0.69
CA ARG A 35 -18.19 -34.94 -1.49
C ARG A 35 -17.60 -35.32 -2.84
N ILE A 36 -16.79 -34.46 -3.44
CA ILE A 36 -16.17 -34.58 -4.76
C ILE A 36 -14.65 -34.60 -4.56
N ASN A 37 -14.00 -35.73 -4.82
CA ASN A 37 -12.56 -35.88 -4.71
C ASN A 37 -11.87 -36.05 -6.05
N ARG A 38 -12.57 -36.63 -7.03
CA ARG A 38 -12.03 -36.91 -8.36
C ARG A 38 -12.95 -36.38 -9.44
N ALA A 39 -12.37 -36.05 -10.61
CA ALA A 39 -13.14 -35.63 -11.78
C ALA A 39 -14.20 -36.68 -12.21
N GLY A 40 -13.97 -37.98 -11.91
CA GLY A 40 -14.92 -39.05 -12.16
C GLY A 40 -16.17 -39.04 -11.27
N ASP A 41 -16.15 -38.31 -10.15
CA ASP A 41 -17.34 -38.15 -9.29
C ASP A 41 -18.30 -37.10 -9.84
N ASP A 42 -17.75 -35.92 -10.23
CA ASP A 42 -18.47 -34.81 -10.82
C ASP A 42 -17.44 -33.81 -11.38
N ALA A 43 -17.20 -33.86 -12.69
CA ALA A 43 -16.21 -33.02 -13.35
C ALA A 43 -16.60 -31.51 -13.31
N ALA A 44 -17.90 -31.21 -13.46
CA ALA A 44 -18.38 -29.83 -13.46
C ALA A 44 -18.31 -29.23 -12.05
N GLY A 45 -18.75 -29.99 -11.04
CA GLY A 45 -18.69 -29.58 -9.66
C GLY A 45 -17.25 -29.42 -9.15
N LEU A 46 -16.32 -30.28 -9.57
CA LEU A 46 -14.90 -30.14 -9.23
C LEU A 46 -14.31 -28.85 -9.85
N ALA A 47 -14.58 -28.58 -11.12
CA ALA A 47 -14.08 -27.37 -11.79
C ALA A 47 -14.58 -26.08 -11.09
N ILE A 48 -15.86 -26.04 -10.72
CA ILE A 48 -16.43 -24.91 -9.98
C ILE A 48 -15.78 -24.79 -8.60
N SER A 49 -15.63 -25.88 -7.88
CA SER A 49 -15.02 -25.90 -6.55
C SER A 49 -13.57 -25.40 -6.58
N GLU A 50 -12.77 -25.87 -7.53
CA GLU A 50 -11.38 -25.42 -7.66
C GLU A 50 -11.27 -23.95 -8.11
N LYS A 51 -12.18 -23.50 -8.97
CA LYS A 51 -12.27 -22.07 -9.31
C LYS A 51 -12.60 -21.21 -8.09
N MET A 52 -13.58 -21.62 -7.28
CA MET A 52 -13.92 -20.91 -6.04
C MET A 52 -12.78 -20.92 -5.03
N ARG A 53 -12.09 -22.05 -4.87
CA ARG A 53 -10.89 -22.12 -4.01
C ARG A 53 -9.79 -21.21 -4.48
N GLY A 54 -9.58 -21.12 -5.80
CA GLY A 54 -8.65 -20.18 -6.42
C GLY A 54 -9.02 -18.74 -6.08
N GLN A 55 -10.31 -18.40 -6.22
CA GLN A 55 -10.80 -17.05 -5.87
C GLN A 55 -10.65 -16.73 -4.38
N ILE A 56 -10.98 -17.66 -3.49
CA ILE A 56 -10.82 -17.45 -2.03
C ILE A 56 -9.35 -17.20 -1.67
N ARG A 57 -8.43 -18.02 -2.21
CA ARG A 57 -6.98 -17.80 -1.99
C ARG A 57 -6.50 -16.49 -2.57
N GLY A 58 -6.99 -16.12 -3.76
CA GLY A 58 -6.70 -14.83 -4.39
C GLY A 58 -7.21 -13.64 -3.56
N LEU A 59 -8.45 -13.71 -3.05
CA LEU A 59 -9.02 -12.66 -2.19
C LEU A 59 -8.29 -12.53 -0.85
N ASN A 60 -7.88 -13.64 -0.25
CA ASN A 60 -7.07 -13.62 0.97
C ASN A 60 -5.70 -12.95 0.73
N GLN A 61 -5.09 -13.18 -0.43
CA GLN A 61 -3.85 -12.48 -0.81
C GLN A 61 -4.12 -11.01 -1.10
N ALA A 62 -5.21 -10.69 -1.79
CA ALA A 62 -5.62 -9.31 -2.05
C ALA A 62 -5.87 -8.51 -0.76
N SER A 63 -6.45 -9.14 0.26
CA SER A 63 -6.60 -8.55 1.59
C SER A 63 -5.25 -8.22 2.24
N ARG A 64 -4.27 -9.12 2.15
CA ARG A 64 -2.90 -8.84 2.64
C ARG A 64 -2.24 -7.71 1.85
N ASN A 65 -2.36 -7.72 0.52
CA ASN A 65 -1.82 -6.64 -0.32
C ASN A 65 -2.42 -5.27 0.03
N SER A 66 -3.72 -5.25 0.40
CA SER A 66 -4.38 -4.02 0.86
C SER A 66 -3.82 -3.54 2.20
N GLN A 67 -3.54 -4.46 3.13
CA GLN A 67 -2.90 -4.14 4.41
C GLN A 67 -1.47 -3.61 4.21
N ASP A 68 -0.71 -4.18 3.28
CA ASP A 68 0.62 -3.68 2.91
C ASP A 68 0.52 -2.26 2.34
N GLY A 69 -0.50 -2.00 1.50
CA GLY A 69 -0.78 -0.66 0.98
C GLY A 69 -1.13 0.35 2.07
N ILE A 70 -1.94 -0.04 3.05
CA ILE A 70 -2.26 0.79 4.22
C ILE A 70 -0.98 1.10 5.01
N SER A 71 -0.12 0.11 5.23
CA SER A 71 1.14 0.30 5.96
C SER A 71 2.10 1.25 5.22
N LEU A 72 2.14 1.16 3.88
CA LEU A 72 2.91 2.08 3.05
C LEU A 72 2.40 3.52 3.21
N ILE A 73 1.08 3.73 3.13
CA ILE A 73 0.46 5.06 3.30
C ILE A 73 0.74 5.59 4.71
N GLN A 74 0.55 4.79 5.76
CA GLN A 74 0.82 5.21 7.14
C GLN A 74 2.28 5.61 7.37
N THR A 75 3.23 4.91 6.72
CA THR A 75 4.65 5.29 6.77
C THR A 75 4.88 6.65 6.12
N ALA A 76 4.27 6.89 4.96
CA ALA A 76 4.35 8.18 4.29
C ALA A 76 3.69 9.30 5.11
N GLU A 77 2.49 9.06 5.68
CA GLU A 77 1.78 10.01 6.55
C GLU A 77 2.59 10.36 7.79
N GLY A 78 3.26 9.38 8.41
CA GLY A 78 4.15 9.64 9.55
C GLY A 78 5.27 10.62 9.19
N ALA A 79 5.97 10.40 8.08
CA ALA A 79 7.02 11.30 7.61
C ALA A 79 6.49 12.68 7.21
N LEU A 80 5.29 12.71 6.63
CA LEU A 80 4.62 13.94 6.27
C LEU A 80 4.21 14.76 7.51
N ASN A 81 3.79 14.16 8.60
CA ASN A 81 3.48 14.85 9.84
C ASN A 81 4.73 15.55 10.45
N GLU A 82 5.90 14.90 10.36
CA GLU A 82 7.16 15.53 10.76
C GLU A 82 7.48 16.75 9.85
N THR A 83 7.33 16.60 8.54
CA THR A 83 7.51 17.71 7.59
C THR A 83 6.55 18.87 7.91
N HIS A 84 5.31 18.59 8.27
CA HIS A 84 4.34 19.61 8.67
C HIS A 84 4.77 20.37 9.93
N SER A 85 5.25 19.64 10.94
CA SER A 85 5.77 20.21 12.18
C SER A 85 6.98 21.14 11.92
N ILE A 86 7.87 20.74 11.02
CA ILE A 86 9.01 21.56 10.59
C ILE A 86 8.53 22.81 9.87
N LEU A 87 7.56 22.72 8.95
CA LEU A 87 6.99 23.88 8.26
C LEU A 87 6.34 24.87 9.23
N GLN A 88 5.65 24.42 10.25
CA GLN A 88 5.11 25.28 11.30
C GLN A 88 6.22 25.98 12.08
N ARG A 89 7.29 25.26 12.44
CA ARG A 89 8.46 25.88 13.08
C ARG A 89 9.13 26.91 12.19
N MET A 90 9.30 26.62 10.89
CA MET A 90 9.84 27.58 9.94
C MET A 90 8.97 28.85 9.85
N ARG A 91 7.64 28.69 9.91
CA ARG A 91 6.72 29.84 9.93
C ARG A 91 6.88 30.67 11.19
N GLU A 92 7.00 30.07 12.37
CA GLU A 92 7.25 30.79 13.63
C GLU A 92 8.53 31.62 13.55
N LEU A 93 9.62 31.03 13.10
CA LEU A 93 10.91 31.69 12.93
C LEU A 93 10.83 32.87 11.93
N SER A 94 10.10 32.68 10.85
CA SER A 94 9.90 33.74 9.85
C SER A 94 9.07 34.90 10.41
N VAL A 95 8.05 34.61 11.23
CA VAL A 95 7.28 35.64 11.94
C VAL A 95 8.15 36.38 12.95
N GLN A 96 9.01 35.65 13.70
CA GLN A 96 9.96 36.26 14.62
C GLN A 96 10.91 37.20 13.87
N ALA A 97 11.47 36.78 12.74
CA ALA A 97 12.39 37.58 11.92
C ALA A 97 11.75 38.80 11.27
N ALA A 98 10.43 38.75 11.04
CA ALA A 98 9.68 39.91 10.49
C ALA A 98 9.55 41.11 11.45
N ASN A 99 9.90 40.91 12.72
CA ASN A 99 9.89 41.99 13.68
C ASN A 99 11.14 42.89 13.52
N ASP A 100 10.95 44.20 13.40
CA ASP A 100 12.04 45.19 13.20
C ASP A 100 12.89 45.41 14.48
N THR A 101 12.53 44.83 15.61
CA THR A 101 13.38 44.84 16.80
C THR A 101 14.59 43.91 16.68
N ASN A 102 14.58 42.98 15.70
CA ASN A 102 15.70 42.07 15.46
C ASN A 102 16.80 42.80 14.67
N VAL A 103 18.02 42.68 15.17
CA VAL A 103 19.21 43.16 14.43
C VAL A 103 19.69 42.12 13.42
N THR A 104 20.60 42.53 12.52
CA THR A 104 21.09 41.63 11.45
C THR A 104 21.66 40.33 11.99
N VAL A 105 22.40 40.36 13.09
CA VAL A 105 22.98 39.13 13.71
C VAL A 105 21.91 38.14 14.16
N ASP A 106 20.79 38.64 14.71
CA ASP A 106 19.67 37.79 15.12
C ASP A 106 18.98 37.15 13.92
N ARG A 107 18.77 37.95 12.84
CA ARG A 107 18.20 37.46 11.58
C ARG A 107 19.11 36.43 10.92
N ASP A 108 20.43 36.62 10.95
CA ASP A 108 21.40 35.63 10.44
C ASP A 108 21.35 34.33 11.22
N ALA A 109 21.17 34.39 12.54
CA ALA A 109 21.00 33.19 13.36
C ALA A 109 19.70 32.43 12.99
N ILE A 110 18.59 33.16 12.84
CA ILE A 110 17.31 32.59 12.38
C ILE A 110 17.45 32.00 10.96
N GLN A 111 18.17 32.67 10.06
CA GLN A 111 18.40 32.16 8.68
C GLN A 111 19.16 30.82 8.70
N LYS A 112 20.14 30.64 9.57
CA LYS A 112 20.85 29.36 9.70
C LYS A 112 19.92 28.26 10.18
N GLU A 113 19.04 28.55 11.16
CA GLU A 113 18.03 27.59 11.61
C GLU A 113 17.06 27.21 10.48
N LEU A 114 16.55 28.20 9.75
CA LEU A 114 15.68 27.95 8.58
C LEU A 114 16.36 27.08 7.51
N THR A 115 17.64 27.32 7.25
CA THR A 115 18.43 26.51 6.30
C THR A 115 18.58 25.06 6.78
N SER A 116 18.81 24.87 8.07
CA SER A 116 18.91 23.54 8.67
C SER A 116 17.57 22.80 8.60
N LEU A 117 16.46 23.47 8.88
CA LEU A 117 15.12 22.90 8.77
C LEU A 117 14.75 22.54 7.33
N THR A 118 15.16 23.37 6.35
CA THR A 118 14.98 23.06 4.91
C THR A 118 15.76 21.78 4.54
N SER A 119 17.00 21.64 5.01
CA SER A 119 17.81 20.45 4.77
C SER A 119 17.22 19.21 5.43
N GLU A 120 16.57 19.37 6.58
CA GLU A 120 15.88 18.27 7.26
C GLU A 120 14.65 17.81 6.48
N ILE A 121 13.88 18.71 5.87
CA ILE A 121 12.78 18.34 4.97
C ILE A 121 13.32 17.53 3.76
N ASP A 122 14.41 17.94 3.16
CA ASP A 122 15.04 17.21 2.05
C ASP A 122 15.55 15.83 2.51
N ARG A 123 16.09 15.74 3.73
CA ARG A 123 16.51 14.47 4.32
C ARG A 123 15.30 13.54 4.50
N ILE A 124 14.22 14.02 5.09
CA ILE A 124 12.98 13.24 5.26
C ILE A 124 12.46 12.74 3.90
N ALA A 125 12.44 13.62 2.89
CA ALA A 125 11.96 13.27 1.55
C ALA A 125 12.81 12.18 0.88
N THR A 126 14.11 12.12 1.16
CA THR A 126 15.03 11.14 0.54
C THR A 126 15.19 9.85 1.34
N THR A 127 15.04 9.91 2.67
CA THR A 127 15.28 8.76 3.55
C THR A 127 14.02 7.97 3.90
N THR A 128 12.82 8.53 3.67
CA THR A 128 11.58 7.82 3.96
C THR A 128 11.37 6.70 2.95
N GLN A 129 11.47 5.46 3.42
CA GLN A 129 11.39 4.25 2.60
C GLN A 129 10.39 3.25 3.19
N PHE A 130 9.77 2.49 2.31
CA PHE A 130 9.01 1.30 2.63
C PHE A 130 9.47 0.15 1.73
N ASN A 131 10.01 -0.90 2.32
CA ASN A 131 10.57 -2.04 1.59
C ASN A 131 11.54 -1.59 0.47
N GLU A 132 12.56 -0.78 0.82
CA GLU A 132 13.58 -0.21 -0.07
C GLU A 132 13.07 0.75 -1.15
N LYS A 133 11.77 1.04 -1.17
CA LYS A 133 11.18 2.01 -2.09
C LYS A 133 11.05 3.37 -1.41
N ASN A 134 11.62 4.39 -2.00
CA ASN A 134 11.45 5.76 -1.56
C ASN A 134 10.01 6.21 -1.80
N LEU A 135 9.41 6.85 -0.79
CA LEU A 135 8.00 7.24 -0.85
C LEU A 135 7.82 8.70 -1.28
N LEU A 136 8.70 9.62 -0.84
CA LEU A 136 8.52 11.06 -0.94
C LEU A 136 9.44 11.75 -1.94
N ASN A 137 10.34 11.00 -2.60
CA ASN A 137 11.29 11.54 -3.58
C ASN A 137 10.67 11.85 -4.94
N GLY A 138 9.41 11.41 -5.19
CA GLY A 138 8.68 11.61 -6.44
C GLY A 138 8.59 10.40 -7.35
N ASP A 139 9.28 9.30 -7.06
CA ASP A 139 9.25 8.07 -7.87
C ASP A 139 7.82 7.52 -8.00
N LEU A 140 7.05 7.60 -6.91
CA LEU A 140 5.65 7.16 -6.87
C LEU A 140 4.66 8.22 -7.40
N GLY A 141 5.14 9.41 -7.75
CA GLY A 141 4.28 10.49 -8.25
C GLY A 141 3.81 10.29 -9.68
N THR A 142 4.64 9.67 -10.50
CA THR A 142 4.39 9.48 -11.94
C THR A 142 3.83 8.09 -12.24
N THR A 143 4.45 7.04 -11.68
CA THR A 143 4.09 5.64 -11.97
C THR A 143 3.15 5.02 -10.96
N GLY A 144 3.02 5.60 -9.76
CA GLY A 144 2.22 5.04 -8.68
C GLY A 144 2.67 3.64 -8.20
N ALA A 145 2.26 3.25 -7.02
CA ALA A 145 2.36 1.88 -6.54
C ALA A 145 1.06 1.15 -6.86
N LYS A 146 1.11 0.13 -7.71
CA LYS A 146 -0.07 -0.68 -8.07
C LYS A 146 -0.22 -1.82 -7.07
N LEU A 147 -1.35 -1.85 -6.40
CA LEU A 147 -1.74 -2.89 -5.45
C LEU A 147 -2.83 -3.75 -6.08
N GLN A 148 -2.61 -5.06 -6.15
CA GLN A 148 -3.63 -6.00 -6.61
C GLN A 148 -4.59 -6.31 -5.45
N ILE A 149 -5.82 -5.77 -5.54
CA ILE A 149 -6.86 -5.88 -4.50
C ILE A 149 -7.97 -6.88 -4.87
N GLY A 150 -7.82 -7.61 -5.94
CA GLY A 150 -8.76 -8.62 -6.37
C GLY A 150 -8.12 -9.95 -6.77
N ALA A 151 -8.93 -11.00 -6.84
CA ALA A 151 -8.49 -12.35 -7.16
C ALA A 151 -8.18 -12.58 -8.64
N ASN A 152 -8.67 -11.71 -9.53
CA ASN A 152 -8.54 -11.83 -10.98
C ASN A 152 -7.64 -10.72 -11.55
N ALA A 153 -7.07 -10.96 -12.72
CA ALA A 153 -6.28 -9.99 -13.47
C ALA A 153 -7.20 -9.02 -14.22
N ASP A 154 -7.87 -8.14 -13.49
CA ASP A 154 -8.69 -7.06 -14.03
C ASP A 154 -8.11 -5.73 -13.58
N THR A 155 -8.10 -4.73 -14.46
CA THR A 155 -7.62 -3.38 -14.16
C THR A 155 -8.47 -2.69 -13.10
N ALA A 156 -9.77 -3.00 -13.04
CA ALA A 156 -10.67 -2.53 -11.98
C ALA A 156 -10.35 -3.12 -10.59
N LEU A 157 -9.55 -4.18 -10.52
CA LEU A 157 -9.13 -4.83 -9.28
C LEU A 157 -7.71 -4.44 -8.86
N THR A 158 -7.18 -3.37 -9.43
CA THR A 158 -5.89 -2.78 -9.06
C THR A 158 -6.10 -1.40 -8.48
N LEU A 159 -5.53 -1.16 -7.29
CA LEU A 159 -5.47 0.15 -6.66
C LEU A 159 -4.13 0.81 -6.98
N GLU A 160 -4.14 2.03 -7.48
CA GLU A 160 -2.93 2.79 -7.73
C GLU A 160 -2.76 3.86 -6.64
N VAL A 161 -1.68 3.74 -5.85
CA VAL A 161 -1.31 4.71 -4.83
C VAL A 161 -0.24 5.62 -5.40
N LYS A 162 -0.55 6.93 -5.52
CA LYS A 162 0.37 7.96 -5.99
C LYS A 162 0.78 8.87 -4.83
N ILE A 163 2.09 9.03 -4.64
CA ILE A 163 2.65 9.94 -3.65
C ILE A 163 3.51 10.95 -4.41
N ALA A 164 3.13 12.21 -4.33
CA ALA A 164 3.88 13.25 -5.02
C ALA A 164 5.18 13.57 -4.28
N LYS A 165 6.13 14.18 -5.00
CA LYS A 165 7.40 14.66 -4.45
C LYS A 165 7.17 15.73 -3.38
N MET A 166 7.84 15.58 -2.23
CA MET A 166 7.69 16.44 -1.04
C MET A 166 9.03 16.95 -0.50
N ASP A 167 9.94 17.32 -1.40
CA ASP A 167 11.18 17.99 -1.06
C ASP A 167 11.02 19.53 -1.02
N SER A 168 12.05 20.23 -0.58
CA SER A 168 12.09 21.70 -0.52
C SER A 168 11.81 22.36 -1.87
N THR A 169 12.24 21.73 -2.97
CA THR A 169 12.02 22.23 -4.33
C THR A 169 10.55 22.14 -4.75
N ALA A 170 9.91 20.99 -4.51
CA ALA A 170 8.49 20.78 -4.83
C ALA A 170 7.58 21.68 -3.97
N LEU A 171 7.97 21.93 -2.73
CA LEU A 171 7.27 22.81 -1.80
C LEU A 171 7.58 24.30 -2.04
N THR A 172 8.55 24.63 -2.89
CA THR A 172 9.02 26.00 -3.16
C THR A 172 9.57 26.74 -1.93
N ILE A 173 10.20 26.00 -1.00
CA ILE A 173 10.81 26.50 0.22
C ILE A 173 12.34 26.38 0.21
N THR A 174 12.94 26.56 -0.95
CA THR A 174 14.41 26.55 -1.10
C THR A 174 15.07 27.70 -0.35
N ALA A 175 16.37 27.61 -0.10
CA ALA A 175 17.15 28.67 0.53
C ALA A 175 17.07 30.03 -0.17
N THR A 176 16.68 30.06 -1.44
CA THR A 176 16.42 31.28 -2.21
C THR A 176 15.06 31.89 -1.92
N ASN A 177 14.07 31.09 -1.59
CA ASN A 177 12.66 31.50 -1.40
C ASN A 177 12.30 31.70 0.07
N VAL A 178 13.13 31.26 0.99
CA VAL A 178 12.96 31.41 2.45
C VAL A 178 14.15 32.21 2.99
N LYS A 179 14.05 33.52 2.94
CA LYS A 179 15.05 34.48 3.41
C LYS A 179 14.45 35.38 4.48
N VAL A 180 15.28 35.76 5.44
CA VAL A 180 14.86 36.62 6.55
C VAL A 180 15.85 37.76 6.81
N GLY A 181 16.68 38.14 5.82
CA GLY A 181 17.66 39.21 5.92
C GLY A 181 17.03 40.58 6.19
N THR A 182 15.85 40.80 5.63
CA THR A 182 15.06 42.04 5.84
C THR A 182 13.63 41.67 6.29
N ASN A 183 12.90 42.66 6.84
CA ASN A 183 11.47 42.50 7.17
C ASN A 183 10.64 42.06 5.94
N ALA A 184 10.90 42.67 4.77
CA ALA A 184 10.22 42.32 3.53
C ALA A 184 10.51 40.88 3.08
N ASP A 185 11.76 40.42 3.21
CA ASP A 185 12.13 39.03 2.91
C ASP A 185 11.43 38.05 3.87
N ALA A 186 11.39 38.35 5.17
CA ALA A 186 10.70 37.54 6.16
C ALA A 186 9.20 37.43 5.88
N THR A 187 8.54 38.52 5.48
CA THR A 187 7.11 38.52 5.10
C THR A 187 6.86 37.67 3.85
N THR A 188 7.76 37.74 2.86
CA THR A 188 7.70 36.88 1.66
C THR A 188 7.89 35.41 2.04
N SER A 189 8.83 35.13 2.93
CA SER A 189 9.07 33.77 3.44
C SER A 189 7.85 33.20 4.15
N ILE A 190 7.15 33.98 4.98
CA ILE A 190 5.87 33.56 5.60
C ILE A 190 4.86 33.17 4.53
N THR A 191 4.74 33.92 3.45
CA THR A 191 3.81 33.63 2.36
C THR A 191 4.20 32.35 1.65
N ASN A 192 5.47 32.12 1.36
CA ASN A 192 5.98 30.90 0.72
C ASN A 192 5.75 29.67 1.59
N ILE A 193 6.02 29.77 2.89
CA ILE A 193 5.78 28.66 3.84
C ILE A 193 4.28 28.38 3.99
N ASN A 194 3.42 29.39 4.06
CA ASN A 194 1.97 29.21 4.07
C ASN A 194 1.47 28.51 2.79
N ASN A 195 2.03 28.83 1.64
CA ASN A 195 1.70 28.15 0.38
C ASN A 195 2.20 26.70 0.38
N ALA A 196 3.37 26.43 0.96
CA ALA A 196 3.86 25.06 1.16
C ALA A 196 2.93 24.25 2.07
N ILE A 197 2.48 24.83 3.17
CA ILE A 197 1.50 24.20 4.09
C ILE A 197 0.18 23.91 3.36
N LYS A 198 -0.32 24.84 2.55
CA LYS A 198 -1.55 24.63 1.75
C LYS A 198 -1.37 23.53 0.71
N LYS A 199 -0.23 23.52 -0.01
CA LYS A 199 0.08 22.43 -0.96
C LYS A 199 0.12 21.07 -0.27
N TYR A 200 0.65 21.05 0.94
CA TYR A 200 0.70 19.88 1.78
C TYR A 200 -0.72 19.36 2.10
N GLN A 201 -1.61 20.21 2.61
CA GLN A 201 -3.00 19.85 2.94
C GLN A 201 -3.82 19.41 1.72
N LEU A 202 -3.62 20.05 0.56
CA LEU A 202 -4.30 19.67 -0.68
C LEU A 202 -3.84 18.29 -1.19
N LYS A 203 -2.57 17.92 -0.98
CA LYS A 203 -2.04 16.63 -1.39
C LYS A 203 -2.43 15.50 -0.43
N ASP A 204 -2.62 15.80 0.83
CA ASP A 204 -3.18 14.85 1.81
C ASP A 204 -4.62 14.43 1.42
N GLN A 205 -5.39 15.35 0.83
CA GLN A 205 -6.70 15.04 0.24
C GLN A 205 -6.61 14.26 -1.10
N VAL A 206 -5.54 14.39 -1.86
CA VAL A 206 -5.35 13.73 -3.18
C VAL A 206 -4.78 12.32 -3.04
N LEU A 207 -4.14 11.96 -1.92
CA LEU A 207 -3.72 10.58 -1.62
C LEU A 207 -4.89 9.58 -1.55
N VAL A 208 -6.13 10.06 -1.47
CA VAL A 208 -7.35 9.24 -1.41
C VAL A 208 -8.17 9.28 -2.71
N HIS A 209 -7.69 9.86 -3.78
CA HIS A 209 -8.35 9.72 -5.09
C HIS A 209 -8.01 8.36 -5.70
N THR A 210 -8.57 7.32 -5.11
CA THR A 210 -8.81 6.06 -5.80
C THR A 210 -9.76 6.34 -6.95
N LYS A 211 -9.28 6.22 -8.18
CA LYS A 211 -10.16 5.95 -9.31
C LYS A 211 -10.83 4.61 -9.07
N ILE A 212 -12.00 4.65 -8.48
CA ILE A 212 -13.04 3.64 -8.65
C ILE A 212 -13.89 4.21 -9.79
N ASP A 213 -13.49 3.90 -11.02
CA ASP A 213 -14.32 3.98 -12.22
C ASP A 213 -14.70 2.55 -12.60
#